data_61d77bfb8a90a4e9b197e96c90a7aa85
#
_entry.id   61d77bfb8a90a4e9b197e96c90a7aa85
#
_cell.length_a   1.000
_cell.length_b   1.000
_cell.length_c   1.000
_cell.angle_alpha   90.00
_cell.angle_beta   90.00
_cell.angle_gamma   90.00
#
_symmetry.space_group_name_H-M   'P 1'
#
loop_
_entity.id
_entity.type
_entity.pdbx_description
1 polymer ?
#
loop_
_entity_poly.entity_id
_entity_poly.type
_entity_poly.pdbx_seq_one_letter_code
_entity_poly.pdbx_strand_id
1 'polypeptide(L)'
;MISTKGRYALRLMIDIASYSDGTPIALKDISKRQDISIKYLEQVVSLLVKRGYLISVRGNNGGYLLSRDPKDYTAGDIIRCCEGTLAPVSCLQTDCNVCPRKDICSTIDFWKGFYDVVNNYVDSITLEDLRQKELLKIGNDYNI
;
A
#
# COMPACT_ATOMS: atom_id res chain seq x y z
N MET A 1 4.37 -13.28 3.40
CA MET A 1 3.60 -12.53 4.43
C MET A 1 3.84 -11.05 4.23
N ILE A 2 2.80 -10.23 4.38
CA ILE A 2 2.93 -8.76 4.21
C ILE A 2 3.69 -8.18 5.40
N SER A 3 4.77 -7.45 5.13
CA SER A 3 5.58 -6.82 6.16
C SER A 3 4.89 -5.58 6.75
N THR A 4 5.48 -5.04 7.80
CA THR A 4 5.02 -3.77 8.39
C THR A 4 5.06 -2.63 7.38
N LYS A 5 6.02 -2.63 6.44
CA LYS A 5 6.11 -1.58 5.40
C LYS A 5 4.87 -1.54 4.52
N GLY A 6 4.43 -2.68 4.00
CA GLY A 6 3.23 -2.78 3.17
C GLY A 6 1.98 -2.36 3.92
N ARG A 7 1.85 -2.81 5.17
CA ARG A 7 0.71 -2.44 6.04
C ARG A 7 0.68 -0.93 6.32
N TYR A 8 1.83 -0.34 6.64
CA TYR A 8 1.92 1.09 6.94
C TYR A 8 1.80 1.95 5.68
N ALA A 9 2.22 1.44 4.52
CA ALA A 9 1.99 2.12 3.25
C ALA A 9 0.49 2.30 2.97
N LEU A 10 -0.32 1.27 3.20
CA LEU A 10 -1.77 1.38 3.07
C LEU A 10 -2.34 2.43 4.02
N ARG A 11 -1.97 2.38 5.30
CA ARG A 11 -2.46 3.33 6.30
C ARG A 11 -2.06 4.77 5.95
N LEU A 12 -0.84 5.00 5.52
CA LEU A 12 -0.34 6.31 5.10
C LEU A 12 -1.10 6.83 3.87
N MET A 13 -1.29 6.00 2.86
CA MET A 13 -1.99 6.41 1.64
C MET A 13 -3.47 6.71 1.92
N ILE A 14 -4.12 5.93 2.77
CA ILE A 14 -5.50 6.19 3.21
C ILE A 14 -5.58 7.50 3.98
N ASP A 15 -4.62 7.77 4.87
CA ASP A 15 -4.56 9.02 5.65
C ASP A 15 -4.47 10.23 4.72
N ILE A 16 -3.54 10.22 3.78
CA ILE A 16 -3.39 11.31 2.81
C ILE A 16 -4.68 11.47 1.98
N ALA A 17 -5.25 10.37 1.51
CA ALA A 17 -6.49 10.40 0.72
C ALA A 17 -7.66 10.98 1.52
N SER A 18 -7.71 10.71 2.83
CA SER A 18 -8.84 11.10 3.70
C SER A 18 -8.74 12.56 4.18
N TYR A 19 -7.54 13.05 4.42
CA TYR A 19 -7.32 14.37 5.04
C TYR A 19 -6.81 15.44 4.08
N SER A 20 -6.41 15.09 2.88
CA SER A 20 -5.98 16.10 1.90
C SER A 20 -7.18 16.81 1.30
N ASP A 21 -7.14 18.12 1.31
CA ASP A 21 -8.09 19.02 0.66
C ASP A 21 -7.47 19.72 -0.57
N GLY A 22 -6.41 19.14 -1.11
CA GLY A 22 -5.58 19.73 -2.17
C GLY A 22 -4.29 20.32 -1.65
N THR A 23 -4.12 20.41 -0.32
CA THR A 23 -2.86 20.84 0.30
C THR A 23 -2.03 19.65 0.76
N PRO A 24 -0.68 19.79 0.79
CA PRO A 24 0.18 18.70 1.24
C PRO A 24 -0.07 18.34 2.71
N ILE A 25 0.05 17.06 3.03
CA ILE A 25 -0.07 16.55 4.39
C ILE A 25 1.34 16.35 4.96
N ALA A 26 1.63 17.00 6.09
CA ALA A 26 2.91 16.87 6.76
C ALA A 26 3.04 15.50 7.42
N LEU A 27 4.23 14.94 7.37
CA LEU A 27 4.51 13.61 7.91
C LEU A 27 4.26 13.51 9.42
N LYS A 28 4.51 14.60 10.15
CA LYS A 28 4.24 14.70 11.59
C LYS A 28 2.76 14.51 11.92
N ASP A 29 1.85 15.00 11.07
CA ASP A 29 0.41 14.87 11.26
C ASP A 29 -0.05 13.44 11.01
N ILE A 30 0.50 12.79 9.98
CA ILE A 30 0.26 11.37 9.71
C ILE A 30 0.77 10.51 10.87
N SER A 31 1.99 10.79 11.33
CA SER A 31 2.61 10.09 12.47
C SER A 31 1.71 10.15 13.70
N LYS A 32 1.16 11.32 13.99
CA LYS A 32 0.29 11.52 15.14
C LYS A 32 -1.04 10.78 14.99
N ARG A 33 -1.70 10.87 13.83
CA ARG A 33 -2.99 10.19 13.61
C ARG A 33 -2.86 8.68 13.56
N GLN A 34 -1.78 8.17 12.95
CA GLN A 34 -1.59 6.74 12.72
C GLN A 34 -0.81 6.03 13.82
N ASP A 35 -0.24 6.77 14.75
CA ASP A 35 0.65 6.23 15.80
C ASP A 35 1.80 5.41 15.20
N ILE A 36 2.47 6.00 14.21
CA ILE A 36 3.64 5.42 13.53
C ILE A 36 4.78 6.43 13.61
N SER A 37 6.00 5.98 13.93
CA SER A 37 7.14 6.87 14.05
C SER A 37 7.43 7.59 12.72
N ILE A 38 7.82 8.86 12.80
CA ILE A 38 8.20 9.66 11.63
C ILE A 38 9.32 8.98 10.85
N LYS A 39 10.32 8.47 11.54
CA LYS A 39 11.45 7.78 10.93
C LYS A 39 11.01 6.58 10.09
N TYR A 40 10.03 5.83 10.55
CA TYR A 40 9.50 4.69 9.80
C TYR A 40 8.68 5.15 8.59
N LEU A 41 7.85 6.19 8.79
CA LEU A 41 7.08 6.78 7.68
C LEU A 41 7.99 7.36 6.59
N GLU A 42 9.14 7.95 6.94
CA GLU A 42 10.12 8.44 5.98
C GLU A 42 10.61 7.34 5.04
N GLN A 43 10.84 6.13 5.56
CA GLN A 43 11.22 4.99 4.75
C GLN A 43 10.11 4.59 3.77
N VAL A 44 8.87 4.59 4.22
CA VAL A 44 7.71 4.22 3.41
C VAL A 44 7.45 5.27 2.33
N VAL A 45 7.43 6.56 2.68
CA VAL A 45 7.19 7.63 1.70
C VAL A 45 8.30 7.70 0.65
N SER A 46 9.55 7.40 1.02
CA SER A 46 10.66 7.34 0.07
C SER A 46 10.38 6.35 -1.06
N LEU A 47 9.86 5.17 -0.74
CA LEU A 47 9.48 4.16 -1.73
C LEU A 47 8.32 4.63 -2.61
N LEU A 48 7.30 5.22 -1.99
CA LEU A 48 6.10 5.69 -2.69
C LEU A 48 6.40 6.87 -3.62
N VAL A 49 7.23 7.81 -3.19
CA VAL A 49 7.68 8.95 -4.02
C VAL A 49 8.53 8.46 -5.18
N LYS A 50 9.48 7.55 -4.92
CA LYS A 50 10.34 6.99 -5.95
C LYS A 50 9.56 6.27 -7.04
N ARG A 51 8.44 5.64 -6.70
CA ARG A 51 7.55 4.94 -7.64
C ARG A 51 6.50 5.85 -8.27
N GLY A 52 6.50 7.14 -7.92
CA GLY A 52 5.55 8.10 -8.48
C GLY A 52 4.14 8.03 -7.92
N TYR A 53 3.96 7.40 -6.75
CA TYR A 53 2.65 7.29 -6.08
C TYR A 53 2.35 8.48 -5.20
N LEU A 54 3.39 9.18 -4.74
CA LEU A 54 3.28 10.41 -3.96
C LEU A 54 4.12 11.50 -4.58
N ILE A 55 3.68 12.74 -4.37
CA ILE A 55 4.42 13.96 -4.71
C ILE A 55 4.88 14.59 -3.40
N SER A 56 6.19 14.91 -3.33
CA SER A 56 6.77 15.62 -2.20
C SER A 56 6.76 17.11 -2.47
N VAL A 57 6.25 17.90 -1.52
CA VAL A 57 6.22 19.37 -1.58
C VAL A 57 7.08 19.91 -0.46
N ARG A 58 8.10 20.69 -0.83
CA ARG A 58 9.04 21.29 0.13
C ARG A 58 8.50 22.61 0.71
N GLY A 59 9.04 23.01 1.87
CA GLY A 59 8.76 24.29 2.52
C GLY A 59 8.02 24.14 3.83
N ASN A 60 7.70 25.29 4.47
CA ASN A 60 7.07 25.33 5.79
C ASN A 60 5.67 24.70 5.82
N ASN A 61 4.94 24.78 4.69
CA ASN A 61 3.62 24.15 4.51
C ASN A 61 3.72 22.94 3.58
N GLY A 62 4.89 22.33 3.52
CA GLY A 62 5.15 21.16 2.69
C GLY A 62 4.62 19.87 3.30
N GLY A 63 4.81 18.80 2.55
CA GLY A 63 4.35 17.46 2.91
C GLY A 63 4.19 16.61 1.68
N TYR A 64 3.16 15.77 1.67
CA TYR A 64 2.92 14.80 0.61
C TYR A 64 1.51 14.91 0.08
N LEU A 65 1.41 14.72 -1.24
CA LEU A 65 0.16 14.67 -1.99
C LEU A 65 0.08 13.37 -2.78
N LEU A 66 -1.13 12.89 -3.02
CA LEU A 66 -1.34 11.84 -4.00
C LEU A 66 -1.00 12.36 -5.40
N SER A 67 -0.36 11.54 -6.23
CA SER A 67 -0.05 11.89 -7.63
C SER A 67 -1.21 11.65 -8.58
N ARG A 68 -2.24 10.93 -8.14
CA ARG A 68 -3.43 10.53 -8.89
C ARG A 68 -4.67 10.57 -8.02
N ASP A 69 -5.85 10.45 -8.65
CA ASP A 69 -7.10 10.25 -7.94
C ASP A 69 -7.05 8.92 -7.13
N PRO A 70 -7.61 8.88 -5.91
CA PRO A 70 -7.65 7.64 -5.13
C PRO A 70 -8.26 6.42 -5.84
N LYS A 71 -9.12 6.64 -6.83
CA LYS A 71 -9.69 5.56 -7.66
C LYS A 71 -8.67 4.89 -8.57
N ASP A 72 -7.55 5.57 -8.84
CA ASP A 72 -6.53 5.12 -9.79
C ASP A 72 -5.41 4.30 -9.12
N TYR A 73 -5.52 4.05 -7.81
CA TYR A 73 -4.64 3.14 -7.08
C TYR A 73 -5.42 1.92 -6.63
N THR A 74 -4.82 0.75 -6.75
CA THR A 74 -5.31 -0.44 -6.06
C THR A 74 -4.53 -0.67 -4.77
N ALA A 75 -5.12 -1.43 -3.83
CA ALA A 75 -4.40 -1.88 -2.65
C ALA A 75 -3.18 -2.71 -3.06
N GLY A 76 -3.30 -3.50 -4.12
CA GLY A 76 -2.20 -4.28 -4.68
C GLY A 76 -1.02 -3.43 -5.13
N ASP A 77 -1.29 -2.34 -5.85
CA ASP A 77 -0.25 -1.39 -6.29
C ASP A 77 0.57 -0.86 -5.11
N ILE A 78 -0.13 -0.42 -4.07
CA ILE A 78 0.49 0.19 -2.89
C ILE A 78 1.34 -0.84 -2.13
N ILE A 79 0.80 -2.04 -1.91
CA ILE A 79 1.52 -3.10 -1.19
C ILE A 79 2.74 -3.54 -1.99
N ARG A 80 2.61 -3.81 -3.29
CA ARG A 80 3.72 -4.23 -4.15
C ARG A 80 4.82 -3.17 -4.26
N CYS A 81 4.46 -1.89 -4.17
CA CYS A 81 5.44 -0.80 -4.15
C CYS A 81 6.46 -0.99 -3.01
N CYS A 82 6.01 -1.46 -1.86
CA CYS A 82 6.84 -1.64 -0.67
C CYS A 82 7.38 -3.05 -0.50
N GLU A 83 6.63 -4.07 -0.94
CA GLU A 83 6.99 -5.49 -0.77
C GLU A 83 7.73 -6.08 -1.98
N GLY A 84 7.57 -5.47 -3.15
CA GLY A 84 8.06 -5.98 -4.42
C GLY A 84 7.12 -7.01 -5.05
N THR A 85 6.78 -8.07 -4.32
CA THR A 85 5.90 -9.13 -4.81
C THR A 85 5.00 -9.63 -3.70
N LEU A 86 3.84 -10.19 -4.08
CA LEU A 86 2.91 -10.87 -3.16
C LEU A 86 2.97 -12.39 -3.33
N ALA A 87 3.97 -12.90 -4.04
CA ALA A 87 4.14 -14.33 -4.27
C ALA A 87 4.24 -15.09 -2.94
N PRO A 88 3.44 -16.15 -2.75
CA PRO A 88 3.42 -16.92 -1.50
C PRO A 88 4.68 -17.79 -1.33
N VAL A 89 5.34 -18.13 -2.42
CA VAL A 89 6.55 -18.97 -2.45
C VAL A 89 7.58 -18.38 -3.40
N SER A 90 8.86 -18.66 -3.13
CA SER A 90 9.98 -18.06 -3.87
C SER A 90 9.98 -18.41 -5.36
N CYS A 91 9.51 -19.60 -5.73
CA CYS A 91 9.48 -20.03 -7.13
C CYS A 91 8.48 -19.24 -8.00
N LEU A 92 7.60 -18.46 -7.39
CA LEU A 92 6.65 -17.60 -8.10
C LEU A 92 7.01 -16.11 -8.03
N GLN A 93 8.15 -15.76 -7.43
CA GLN A 93 8.56 -14.35 -7.28
C GLN A 93 9.00 -13.71 -8.59
N THR A 94 9.45 -14.51 -9.54
CA THR A 94 9.88 -14.07 -10.87
C THR A 94 9.19 -14.91 -11.94
N ASP A 95 9.18 -14.41 -13.16
CA ASP A 95 8.62 -15.14 -14.31
C ASP A 95 9.40 -16.40 -14.65
N CYS A 96 10.66 -16.45 -14.22
CA CYS A 96 11.54 -17.60 -14.42
C CYS A 96 11.61 -18.44 -13.15
N ASN A 97 10.95 -19.60 -13.17
CA ASN A 97 11.03 -20.57 -12.07
C ASN A 97 12.34 -21.38 -12.19
N VAL A 98 13.29 -21.05 -11.32
CA VAL A 98 14.62 -21.72 -11.27
C VAL A 98 14.66 -22.89 -10.28
N CYS A 99 13.53 -23.28 -9.70
CA CYS A 99 13.47 -24.38 -8.74
C CYS A 99 13.88 -25.70 -9.41
N PRO A 100 14.81 -26.49 -8.80
CA PRO A 100 15.23 -27.79 -9.37
C PRO A 100 14.08 -28.79 -9.49
N ARG A 101 13.02 -28.63 -8.74
CA ARG A 101 11.85 -29.53 -8.74
C ARG A 101 10.68 -29.02 -9.60
N LYS A 102 10.86 -27.95 -10.37
CA LYS A 102 9.77 -27.29 -11.12
C LYS A 102 8.97 -28.25 -12.00
N ASP A 103 9.63 -29.22 -12.63
CA ASP A 103 8.99 -30.12 -13.57
C ASP A 103 8.26 -31.32 -12.90
N ILE A 104 8.51 -31.53 -11.60
CA ILE A 104 7.91 -32.61 -10.82
C ILE A 104 7.18 -32.10 -9.56
N CYS A 105 6.99 -30.79 -9.44
CA CYS A 105 6.38 -30.19 -8.26
C CYS A 105 4.88 -30.44 -8.24
N SER A 106 4.40 -31.24 -7.31
CA SER A 106 2.98 -31.57 -7.15
C SER A 106 2.15 -30.43 -6.56
N THR A 107 2.78 -29.38 -6.01
CA THR A 107 2.07 -28.27 -5.34
C THR A 107 2.13 -26.96 -6.10
N ILE A 108 2.82 -26.88 -7.23
CA ILE A 108 3.00 -25.61 -7.96
C ILE A 108 1.66 -25.01 -8.42
N ASP A 109 0.74 -25.84 -8.89
CA ASP A 109 -0.56 -25.38 -9.38
C ASP A 109 -1.42 -24.83 -8.24
N PHE A 110 -1.34 -25.44 -7.06
CA PHE A 110 -1.99 -24.89 -5.86
C PHE A 110 -1.46 -23.49 -5.53
N TRP A 111 -0.13 -23.32 -5.52
CA TRP A 111 0.47 -22.02 -5.21
C TRP A 111 0.19 -20.94 -6.26
N LYS A 112 0.14 -21.33 -7.53
CA LYS A 112 -0.30 -20.43 -8.61
C LYS A 112 -1.72 -19.98 -8.39
N GLY A 113 -2.65 -20.89 -8.12
CA GLY A 113 -4.04 -20.57 -7.84
C GLY A 113 -4.18 -19.65 -6.61
N PHE A 114 -3.46 -19.96 -5.54
CA PHE A 114 -3.42 -19.10 -4.34
C PHE A 114 -2.94 -17.69 -4.68
N TYR A 115 -1.86 -17.58 -5.43
CA TYR A 115 -1.29 -16.28 -5.84
C TYR A 115 -2.26 -15.50 -6.72
N ASP A 116 -2.94 -16.17 -7.65
CA ASP A 116 -3.95 -15.54 -8.51
C ASP A 116 -5.11 -14.96 -7.68
N VAL A 117 -5.61 -15.71 -6.70
CA VAL A 117 -6.67 -15.24 -5.80
C VAL A 117 -6.23 -13.99 -5.02
N VAL A 118 -5.00 -14.01 -4.47
CA VAL A 118 -4.46 -12.86 -3.73
C VAL A 118 -4.34 -11.64 -4.64
N ASN A 119 -3.76 -11.80 -5.82
CA ASN A 119 -3.59 -10.70 -6.78
C ASN A 119 -4.94 -10.14 -7.22
N ASN A 120 -5.88 -11.00 -7.60
CA ASN A 120 -7.20 -10.56 -8.03
C ASN A 120 -7.93 -9.80 -6.94
N TYR A 121 -7.83 -10.25 -5.70
CA TYR A 121 -8.47 -9.58 -4.56
C TYR A 121 -7.87 -8.20 -4.31
N VAL A 122 -6.55 -8.10 -4.14
CA VAL A 122 -5.90 -6.81 -3.81
C VAL A 122 -6.00 -5.81 -4.96
N ASP A 123 -6.11 -6.28 -6.20
CA ASP A 123 -6.27 -5.42 -7.37
C ASP A 123 -7.73 -5.02 -7.62
N SER A 124 -8.68 -5.67 -6.96
CA SER A 124 -10.10 -5.29 -7.00
C SER A 124 -10.48 -4.20 -5.98
N ILE A 125 -9.61 -3.91 -5.02
CA ILE A 125 -9.86 -2.92 -3.97
C ILE A 125 -9.07 -1.66 -4.28
N THR A 126 -9.77 -0.53 -4.47
CA THR A 126 -9.13 0.76 -4.73
C THR A 126 -8.80 1.50 -3.44
N LEU A 127 -7.87 2.46 -3.53
CA LEU A 127 -7.59 3.38 -2.43
C LEU A 127 -8.86 4.17 -2.02
N GLU A 128 -9.70 4.51 -3.01
CA GLU A 128 -10.99 5.16 -2.72
C GLU A 128 -11.91 4.27 -1.90
N ASP A 129 -11.99 2.97 -2.19
CA ASP A 129 -12.78 2.02 -1.40
C ASP A 129 -12.30 1.99 0.06
N LEU A 130 -10.99 2.00 0.27
CA LEU A 130 -10.39 2.01 1.61
C LEU A 130 -10.63 3.34 2.32
N ARG A 131 -10.53 4.46 1.58
CA ARG A 131 -10.84 5.80 2.11
C ARG A 131 -12.28 5.89 2.59
N GLN A 132 -13.24 5.38 1.82
CA GLN A 132 -14.65 5.37 2.20
C GLN A 132 -14.87 4.60 3.50
N LYS A 133 -14.22 3.45 3.67
CA LYS A 133 -14.29 2.67 4.91
C LYS A 133 -13.71 3.42 6.10
N GLU A 134 -12.62 4.15 5.90
CA GLU A 134 -12.00 4.99 6.94
C GLU A 134 -12.96 6.10 7.38
N LEU A 135 -13.56 6.81 6.42
CA LEU A 135 -14.51 7.88 6.72
C LEU A 135 -15.74 7.38 7.48
N LEU A 136 -16.25 6.20 7.16
CA LEU A 136 -17.36 5.59 7.89
C LEU A 136 -17.00 5.29 9.34
N LYS A 137 -15.78 4.79 9.59
CA LYS A 137 -15.30 4.51 10.95
C LYS A 137 -15.12 5.79 11.76
N ILE A 138 -14.53 6.83 11.17
CA ILE A 138 -14.39 8.14 11.81
C ILE A 138 -15.77 8.72 12.14
N GLY A 139 -16.72 8.67 11.20
CA GLY A 139 -18.08 9.15 11.40
C GLY A 139 -18.80 8.42 12.53
N ASN A 140 -18.62 7.12 12.67
CA ASN A 140 -19.23 6.32 13.74
C ASN A 140 -18.66 6.68 15.12
N ASP A 141 -17.37 7.01 15.22
CA ASP A 141 -16.76 7.43 16.48
C ASP A 141 -17.30 8.76 17.00
N TYR A 142 -17.78 9.62 16.11
CA TYR A 142 -18.40 10.92 16.49
C TYR A 142 -19.89 10.83 16.84
N ASN A 143 -20.52 9.70 16.59
CA ASN A 143 -21.96 9.49 16.82
C ASN A 143 -22.29 8.74 18.14
N ILE A 144 -21.30 8.57 18.99
CA ILE A 144 -21.50 7.92 20.29
C ILE A 144 -21.91 8.94 21.37
#